data_760de24069c6ed69a0bd45f997038555
#
_entry.id   760de24069c6ed69a0bd45f997038555
#
_cell.length_a   1.000
_cell.length_b   1.000
_cell.length_c   1.000
_cell.angle_alpha   90.00
_cell.angle_beta   90.00
_cell.angle_gamma   90.00
#
_symmetry.space_group_name_H-M   'P 1'
#
loop_
_entity.id
_entity.type
_entity.pdbx_description
1 polymer ?
#
loop_
_entity_poly.entity_id
_entity_poly.type
_entity_poly.pdbx_seq_one_letter_code
_entity_poly.pdbx_strand_id
1 'polypeptide(L)'
;MNTFTLGLIVIAYLLSLAYLGFLGYKKTTNTSDYLVGGRQMNPIVMALSYGATFISASAIVGFGGVAAAFGMGIQWLCFLNMFVGVVIAFIFFGLRTRRMGAKLNVSTFPQLLGRHFRSRNIQVFIAAVIFIGMPLYAAVVMKGGAVFIEQIFQIDFNISLLIFTLVIAAYVIAGGMKGVMYTDALQAVIMFGCMLFLLFSLYQVLGMNFTEANKELTNIAPLVPEKFKALGHQGWTAMPVTGSPQWYSLVTSLILGVGIGCLAQPQLVVRFMTVESSKQLNRGVFIGCFFLIITVGAIYHAGALSNLFFLKTEGAVATEVIQDIDKIIPYFINKAMPDWFAALFMLCILSASMSTLSSQFHTMGASVGSDIYGTYKPLSLIHISEPTRLRCI
;
A
#
# COMPACT_ATOMS: atom_id res chain seq x y z
N MET A 1 25.49 7.73 -5.11
CA MET A 1 25.42 6.79 -6.27
C MET A 1 25.27 7.60 -7.56
N ASN A 2 25.88 7.15 -8.69
CA ASN A 2 25.76 7.86 -9.97
C ASN A 2 24.32 7.72 -10.51
N THR A 3 23.74 8.80 -11.07
CA THR A 3 22.41 8.85 -11.69
C THR A 3 22.22 7.77 -12.76
N PHE A 4 23.29 7.43 -13.49
CA PHE A 4 23.29 6.35 -14.48
C PHE A 4 23.01 4.98 -13.85
N THR A 5 23.68 4.63 -12.76
CA THR A 5 23.48 3.36 -12.04
C THR A 5 22.05 3.28 -11.47
N LEU A 6 21.55 4.40 -10.95
CA LEU A 6 20.18 4.51 -10.45
C LEU A 6 19.16 4.28 -11.57
N GLY A 7 19.39 4.90 -12.73
CA GLY A 7 18.56 4.70 -13.92
C GLY A 7 18.51 3.24 -14.38
N LEU A 8 19.66 2.54 -14.38
CA LEU A 8 19.72 1.12 -14.72
C LEU A 8 18.91 0.23 -13.77
N ILE A 9 18.97 0.52 -12.46
CA ILE A 9 18.20 -0.22 -11.45
C ILE A 9 16.68 -0.02 -11.67
N VAL A 10 16.25 1.23 -11.92
CA VAL A 10 14.84 1.53 -12.21
C VAL A 10 14.38 0.86 -13.52
N ILE A 11 15.20 0.90 -14.57
CA ILE A 11 14.89 0.23 -15.84
C ILE A 11 14.75 -1.28 -15.63
N ALA A 12 15.68 -1.92 -14.93
CA ALA A 12 15.62 -3.35 -14.61
C ALA A 12 14.34 -3.70 -13.83
N TYR A 13 13.97 -2.86 -12.88
CA TYR A 13 12.72 -3.00 -12.13
C TYR A 13 11.49 -2.89 -13.06
N LEU A 14 11.42 -1.86 -13.90
CA LEU A 14 10.31 -1.67 -14.84
C LEU A 14 10.21 -2.82 -15.86
N LEU A 15 11.34 -3.32 -16.36
CA LEU A 15 11.37 -4.51 -17.25
C LEU A 15 10.84 -5.76 -16.54
N SER A 16 11.17 -5.93 -15.25
CA SER A 16 10.64 -7.04 -14.45
C SER A 16 9.11 -6.93 -14.28
N LEU A 17 8.59 -5.73 -14.06
CA LEU A 17 7.14 -5.50 -14.00
C LEU A 17 6.46 -5.74 -15.35
N ALA A 18 7.06 -5.26 -16.44
CA ALA A 18 6.56 -5.49 -17.79
C ALA A 18 6.51 -6.99 -18.13
N TYR A 19 7.55 -7.74 -17.76
CA TYR A 19 7.59 -9.19 -17.93
C TYR A 19 6.49 -9.90 -17.13
N LEU A 20 6.28 -9.54 -15.84
CA LEU A 20 5.23 -10.11 -15.01
C LEU A 20 3.82 -9.73 -15.51
N GLY A 21 3.65 -8.49 -15.97
CA GLY A 21 2.43 -8.04 -16.65
C GLY A 21 2.15 -8.86 -17.92
N PHE A 22 3.17 -9.10 -18.73
CA PHE A 22 3.07 -9.96 -19.93
C PHE A 22 2.74 -11.42 -19.57
N LEU A 23 3.31 -11.98 -18.51
CA LEU A 23 2.91 -13.32 -18.03
C LEU A 23 1.44 -13.35 -17.62
N GLY A 24 0.97 -12.28 -16.94
CA GLY A 24 -0.44 -12.11 -16.61
C GLY A 24 -1.31 -12.08 -17.85
N TYR A 25 -0.92 -11.28 -18.85
CA TYR A 25 -1.60 -11.22 -20.17
C TYR A 25 -1.70 -12.59 -20.84
N LYS A 26 -0.59 -13.32 -20.92
CA LYS A 26 -0.56 -14.65 -21.55
C LYS A 26 -1.48 -15.67 -20.86
N LYS A 27 -1.64 -15.55 -19.54
CA LYS A 27 -2.46 -16.45 -18.72
C LYS A 27 -3.93 -16.00 -18.59
N THR A 28 -4.27 -14.81 -19.06
CA THR A 28 -5.63 -14.26 -19.01
C THR A 28 -6.36 -14.63 -20.29
N THR A 29 -7.28 -15.58 -20.23
CA THR A 29 -7.98 -16.14 -21.38
C THR A 29 -9.48 -15.80 -21.42
N ASN A 30 -10.05 -15.39 -20.28
CA ASN A 30 -11.48 -15.09 -20.17
C ASN A 30 -11.71 -13.96 -19.15
N THR A 31 -12.95 -13.47 -19.07
CA THR A 31 -13.36 -12.38 -18.18
C THR A 31 -13.13 -12.70 -16.69
N SER A 32 -13.32 -13.95 -16.27
CA SER A 32 -13.05 -14.35 -14.88
C SER A 32 -11.54 -14.31 -14.56
N ASP A 33 -10.69 -14.67 -15.54
CA ASP A 33 -9.24 -14.51 -15.39
C ASP A 33 -8.85 -13.04 -15.23
N TYR A 34 -9.47 -12.18 -16.04
CA TYR A 34 -9.19 -10.74 -16.03
C TYR A 34 -9.63 -10.08 -14.72
N LEU A 35 -10.85 -10.39 -14.22
CA LEU A 35 -11.43 -9.70 -13.06
C LEU A 35 -11.02 -10.29 -11.71
N VAL A 36 -10.85 -11.62 -11.60
CA VAL A 36 -10.58 -12.32 -10.33
C VAL A 36 -9.49 -13.39 -10.44
N GLY A 37 -8.63 -13.31 -11.46
CA GLY A 37 -7.52 -14.25 -11.63
C GLY A 37 -7.95 -15.69 -11.87
N GLY A 38 -9.18 -15.93 -12.37
CA GLY A 38 -9.74 -17.28 -12.55
C GLY A 38 -10.02 -18.01 -11.24
N ARG A 39 -9.94 -17.35 -10.10
CA ARG A 39 -10.10 -17.91 -8.73
C ARG A 39 -9.10 -19.02 -8.39
N GLN A 40 -7.95 -19.06 -9.05
CA GLN A 40 -6.91 -20.10 -8.90
C GLN A 40 -5.55 -19.50 -8.54
N MET A 41 -5.55 -18.29 -7.97
CA MET A 41 -4.30 -17.63 -7.57
C MET A 41 -3.64 -18.34 -6.40
N ASN A 42 -2.31 -18.42 -6.45
CA ASN A 42 -1.53 -18.97 -5.36
C ASN A 42 -1.75 -18.15 -4.07
N PRO A 43 -1.99 -18.78 -2.92
CA PRO A 43 -2.26 -18.07 -1.66
C PRO A 43 -1.14 -17.15 -1.19
N ILE A 44 0.13 -17.48 -1.50
CA ILE A 44 1.28 -16.60 -1.18
C ILE A 44 1.22 -15.34 -2.04
N VAL A 45 1.01 -15.50 -3.35
CA VAL A 45 0.87 -14.36 -4.28
C VAL A 45 -0.31 -13.48 -3.88
N MET A 46 -1.44 -14.08 -3.50
CA MET A 46 -2.61 -13.34 -3.02
C MET A 46 -2.30 -12.55 -1.74
N ALA A 47 -1.66 -13.17 -0.76
CA ALA A 47 -1.33 -12.50 0.51
C ALA A 47 -0.31 -11.37 0.33
N LEU A 48 0.73 -11.58 -0.48
CA LEU A 48 1.71 -10.56 -0.82
C LEU A 48 1.08 -9.42 -1.61
N SER A 49 0.25 -9.73 -2.62
CA SER A 49 -0.49 -8.71 -3.37
C SER A 49 -1.45 -7.92 -2.48
N TYR A 50 -2.16 -8.58 -1.56
CA TYR A 50 -3.00 -7.91 -0.57
C TYR A 50 -2.18 -6.93 0.29
N GLY A 51 -1.08 -7.41 0.87
CA GLY A 51 -0.20 -6.60 1.70
C GLY A 51 0.43 -5.41 0.95
N ALA A 52 0.93 -5.65 -0.27
CA ALA A 52 1.49 -4.60 -1.10
C ALA A 52 0.47 -3.52 -1.49
N THR A 53 -0.76 -3.92 -1.83
CA THR A 53 -1.84 -2.98 -2.13
C THR A 53 -2.30 -2.19 -0.91
N PHE A 54 -2.23 -2.80 0.26
CA PHE A 54 -2.59 -2.16 1.52
C PHE A 54 -1.60 -1.04 1.89
N ILE A 55 -0.30 -1.25 1.64
CA ILE A 55 0.76 -0.29 1.98
C ILE A 55 1.06 0.60 0.78
N SER A 56 0.61 1.85 0.85
CA SER A 56 0.97 2.89 -0.13
C SER A 56 2.27 3.62 0.26
N ALA A 57 2.81 4.42 -0.66
CA ALA A 57 3.93 5.32 -0.34
C ALA A 57 3.60 6.25 0.84
N SER A 58 2.36 6.72 0.94
CA SER A 58 1.91 7.55 2.07
C SER A 58 2.00 6.81 3.41
N ALA A 59 1.77 5.49 3.43
CA ALA A 59 1.93 4.68 4.63
C ALA A 59 3.40 4.56 5.07
N ILE A 60 4.33 4.61 4.14
CA ILE A 60 5.77 4.54 4.43
C ILE A 60 6.30 5.94 4.81
N VAL A 61 6.19 6.91 3.91
CA VAL A 61 6.79 8.23 4.08
C VAL A 61 5.99 9.07 5.06
N GLY A 62 4.66 9.18 4.85
CA GLY A 62 3.79 10.03 5.66
C GLY A 62 3.71 9.54 7.11
N PHE A 63 3.34 8.28 7.35
CA PHE A 63 3.27 7.77 8.72
C PHE A 63 4.63 7.54 9.37
N GLY A 64 5.71 7.34 8.59
CA GLY A 64 7.06 7.41 9.12
C GLY A 64 7.41 8.79 9.66
N GLY A 65 7.02 9.85 8.94
CA GLY A 65 7.15 11.23 9.41
C GLY A 65 6.23 11.54 10.61
N VAL A 66 5.01 11.01 10.62
CA VAL A 66 4.12 11.09 11.80
C VAL A 66 4.76 10.41 13.02
N ALA A 67 5.46 9.28 12.83
CA ALA A 67 6.19 8.62 13.91
C ALA A 67 7.39 9.46 14.41
N ALA A 68 8.07 10.18 13.53
CA ALA A 68 9.10 11.14 13.94
C ALA A 68 8.52 12.30 14.75
N ALA A 69 7.34 12.81 14.37
CA ALA A 69 6.67 13.90 15.06
C ALA A 69 6.04 13.48 16.40
N PHE A 70 5.39 12.32 16.45
CA PHE A 70 4.53 11.91 17.57
C PHE A 70 5.01 10.65 18.31
N GLY A 71 6.11 10.05 17.87
CA GLY A 71 6.75 8.95 18.55
C GLY A 71 6.16 7.57 18.27
N MET A 72 6.60 6.61 19.10
CA MET A 72 6.25 5.19 18.97
C MET A 72 4.79 4.86 19.27
N GLY A 73 4.02 5.79 19.82
CA GLY A 73 2.57 5.61 19.97
C GLY A 73 1.87 5.22 18.68
N ILE A 74 2.41 5.63 17.51
CA ILE A 74 1.91 5.22 16.19
C ILE A 74 2.03 3.70 15.93
N GLN A 75 2.84 2.96 16.68
CA GLN A 75 2.91 1.48 16.58
C GLN A 75 1.57 0.82 16.94
N TRP A 76 0.71 1.53 17.67
CA TRP A 76 -0.67 1.11 17.87
C TRP A 76 -1.43 0.93 16.56
N LEU A 77 -1.19 1.83 15.59
CA LEU A 77 -1.75 1.69 14.24
C LEU A 77 -1.19 0.46 13.50
N CYS A 78 0.10 0.14 13.66
CA CYS A 78 0.68 -1.07 13.08
C CYS A 78 -0.02 -2.33 13.62
N PHE A 79 -0.21 -2.42 14.93
CA PHE A 79 -0.94 -3.51 15.57
C PHE A 79 -2.38 -3.63 15.04
N LEU A 80 -3.08 -2.50 14.92
CA LEU A 80 -4.44 -2.48 14.42
C LEU A 80 -4.53 -2.84 12.94
N ASN A 81 -3.62 -2.37 12.12
CA ASN A 81 -3.53 -2.76 10.70
C ASN A 81 -3.36 -4.27 10.55
N MET A 82 -2.54 -4.89 11.39
CA MET A 82 -2.39 -6.32 11.41
C MET A 82 -3.68 -7.02 11.88
N PHE A 83 -4.22 -6.59 13.01
CA PHE A 83 -5.35 -7.28 13.64
C PHE A 83 -6.66 -7.05 12.88
N VAL A 84 -6.99 -5.80 12.58
CA VAL A 84 -8.23 -5.44 11.87
C VAL A 84 -8.06 -5.62 10.37
N GLY A 85 -7.01 -5.07 9.79
CA GLY A 85 -6.77 -5.07 8.33
C GLY A 85 -6.45 -6.45 7.75
N VAL A 86 -5.89 -7.39 8.53
CA VAL A 86 -5.58 -8.74 8.07
C VAL A 86 -6.38 -9.80 8.80
N VAL A 87 -6.24 -9.93 10.13
CA VAL A 87 -6.87 -11.05 10.85
C VAL A 87 -8.40 -11.00 10.72
N ILE A 88 -9.02 -9.88 11.09
CA ILE A 88 -10.48 -9.72 11.00
C ILE A 88 -10.93 -9.73 9.54
N ALA A 89 -10.22 -9.00 8.66
CA ALA A 89 -10.57 -8.92 7.24
C ALA A 89 -10.58 -10.30 6.57
N PHE A 90 -9.58 -11.14 6.79
CA PHE A 90 -9.50 -12.46 6.16
C PHE A 90 -10.44 -13.47 6.81
N ILE A 91 -10.45 -13.56 8.15
CA ILE A 91 -11.18 -14.63 8.86
C ILE A 91 -12.68 -14.37 8.82
N PHE A 92 -13.13 -13.15 9.13
CA PHE A 92 -14.57 -12.87 9.22
C PHE A 92 -15.17 -12.44 7.88
N PHE A 93 -14.52 -11.54 7.15
CA PHE A 93 -15.07 -11.00 5.90
C PHE A 93 -14.59 -11.77 4.68
N GLY A 94 -13.31 -12.09 4.60
CA GLY A 94 -12.74 -12.75 3.44
C GLY A 94 -13.32 -14.12 3.16
N LEU A 95 -13.51 -14.95 4.21
CA LEU A 95 -14.16 -16.25 4.06
C LEU A 95 -15.59 -16.15 3.53
N ARG A 96 -16.36 -15.18 4.04
CA ARG A 96 -17.74 -14.94 3.61
C ARG A 96 -17.77 -14.40 2.18
N THR A 97 -16.97 -13.39 1.89
CA THR A 97 -16.84 -12.78 0.55
C THR A 97 -16.47 -13.83 -0.49
N ARG A 98 -15.47 -14.65 -0.21
CA ARG A 98 -15.06 -15.72 -1.11
C ARG A 98 -16.19 -16.72 -1.38
N ARG A 99 -16.85 -17.22 -0.31
CA ARG A 99 -17.96 -18.21 -0.43
C ARG A 99 -19.13 -17.60 -1.19
N MET A 100 -19.53 -16.38 -0.87
CA MET A 100 -20.62 -15.68 -1.54
C MET A 100 -20.25 -15.39 -3.00
N GLY A 101 -19.03 -14.90 -3.26
CA GLY A 101 -18.54 -14.64 -4.61
C GLY A 101 -18.57 -15.88 -5.50
N ALA A 102 -18.16 -17.04 -4.97
CA ALA A 102 -18.25 -18.31 -5.70
C ALA A 102 -19.71 -18.77 -5.90
N LYS A 103 -20.54 -18.73 -4.85
CA LYS A 103 -21.95 -19.16 -4.92
C LYS A 103 -22.77 -18.29 -5.88
N LEU A 104 -22.57 -16.98 -5.87
CA LEU A 104 -23.29 -16.03 -6.72
C LEU A 104 -22.63 -15.86 -8.10
N ASN A 105 -21.50 -16.51 -8.34
CA ASN A 105 -20.71 -16.38 -9.57
C ASN A 105 -20.43 -14.93 -9.97
N VAL A 106 -19.91 -14.12 -9.03
CA VAL A 106 -19.62 -12.70 -9.23
C VAL A 106 -18.12 -12.45 -9.26
N SER A 107 -17.68 -11.46 -10.00
CA SER A 107 -16.25 -11.16 -10.21
C SER A 107 -15.84 -9.78 -9.72
N THR A 108 -16.79 -8.96 -9.26
CA THR A 108 -16.53 -7.62 -8.72
C THR A 108 -17.23 -7.42 -7.39
N PHE A 109 -16.76 -6.44 -6.62
CA PHE A 109 -17.41 -6.08 -5.35
C PHE A 109 -18.83 -5.49 -5.53
N PRO A 110 -19.09 -4.60 -6.51
CA PRO A 110 -20.44 -4.14 -6.81
C PRO A 110 -21.41 -5.28 -7.20
N GLN A 111 -20.94 -6.25 -8.04
CA GLN A 111 -21.76 -7.43 -8.37
C GLN A 111 -22.09 -8.26 -7.14
N LEU A 112 -21.13 -8.43 -6.20
CA LEU A 112 -21.36 -9.18 -4.98
C LEU A 112 -22.53 -8.61 -4.19
N LEU A 113 -22.55 -7.30 -3.98
CA LEU A 113 -23.62 -6.63 -3.26
C LEU A 113 -24.93 -6.57 -4.07
N GLY A 114 -24.84 -6.24 -5.36
CA GLY A 114 -25.99 -6.21 -6.25
C GLY A 114 -26.74 -7.54 -6.32
N ARG A 115 -26.03 -8.66 -6.47
CA ARG A 115 -26.63 -10.00 -6.49
C ARG A 115 -27.08 -10.47 -5.12
N HIS A 116 -26.36 -10.11 -4.06
CA HIS A 116 -26.75 -10.45 -2.69
C HIS A 116 -28.10 -9.80 -2.32
N PHE A 117 -28.26 -8.53 -2.61
CA PHE A 117 -29.49 -7.78 -2.34
C PHE A 117 -30.50 -7.85 -3.49
N ARG A 118 -30.22 -8.61 -4.55
CA ARG A 118 -31.09 -8.75 -5.75
C ARG A 118 -31.49 -7.42 -6.37
N SER A 119 -30.59 -6.45 -6.38
CA SER A 119 -30.86 -5.09 -6.86
C SER A 119 -29.74 -4.61 -7.81
N ARG A 120 -30.12 -4.34 -9.05
CA ARG A 120 -29.26 -3.70 -10.05
C ARG A 120 -28.84 -2.28 -9.64
N ASN A 121 -29.76 -1.55 -9.01
CA ASN A 121 -29.50 -0.18 -8.59
C ASN A 121 -28.38 -0.13 -7.54
N ILE A 122 -28.34 -1.09 -6.61
CA ILE A 122 -27.25 -1.20 -5.62
C ILE A 122 -25.91 -1.46 -6.33
N GLN A 123 -25.88 -2.36 -7.32
CA GLN A 123 -24.65 -2.63 -8.09
C GLN A 123 -24.14 -1.37 -8.78
N VAL A 124 -25.00 -0.68 -9.54
CA VAL A 124 -24.63 0.54 -10.27
C VAL A 124 -24.25 1.68 -9.33
N PHE A 125 -25.00 1.86 -8.24
CA PHE A 125 -24.70 2.88 -7.22
C PHE A 125 -23.33 2.68 -6.61
N ILE A 126 -22.98 1.45 -6.17
CA ILE A 126 -21.67 1.15 -5.59
C ILE A 126 -20.55 1.32 -6.61
N ALA A 127 -20.78 0.88 -7.86
CA ALA A 127 -19.81 1.08 -8.94
C ALA A 127 -19.57 2.57 -9.22
N ALA A 128 -20.60 3.39 -9.19
CA ALA A 128 -20.48 4.85 -9.33
C ALA A 128 -19.71 5.48 -8.15
N VAL A 129 -19.99 5.05 -6.92
CA VAL A 129 -19.25 5.50 -5.72
C VAL A 129 -17.75 5.15 -5.83
N ILE A 130 -17.42 3.94 -6.30
CA ILE A 130 -16.03 3.53 -6.53
C ILE A 130 -15.39 4.42 -7.60
N PHE A 131 -16.06 4.62 -8.73
CA PHE A 131 -15.53 5.41 -9.85
C PHE A 131 -15.31 6.88 -9.51
N ILE A 132 -16.16 7.47 -8.66
CA ILE A 132 -16.04 8.88 -8.24
C ILE A 132 -15.06 9.03 -7.07
N GLY A 133 -15.12 8.14 -6.08
CA GLY A 133 -14.35 8.27 -4.84
C GLY A 133 -12.90 7.80 -4.96
N MET A 134 -12.66 6.71 -5.69
CA MET A 134 -11.32 6.11 -5.78
C MET A 134 -10.28 6.99 -6.50
N PRO A 135 -10.61 7.80 -7.53
CA PRO A 135 -9.66 8.74 -8.13
C PRO A 135 -9.08 9.75 -7.14
N LEU A 136 -9.83 10.19 -6.13
CA LEU A 136 -9.34 11.10 -5.09
C LEU A 136 -8.19 10.46 -4.30
N TYR A 137 -8.35 9.20 -3.93
CA TYR A 137 -7.28 8.44 -3.27
C TYR A 137 -6.11 8.16 -4.23
N ALA A 138 -6.41 7.74 -5.45
CA ALA A 138 -5.39 7.47 -6.47
C ALA A 138 -4.52 8.70 -6.75
N ALA A 139 -5.09 9.90 -6.81
CA ALA A 139 -4.36 11.15 -7.05
C ALA A 139 -3.28 11.42 -5.98
N VAL A 140 -3.58 11.15 -4.71
CA VAL A 140 -2.59 11.30 -3.61
C VAL A 140 -1.44 10.32 -3.77
N VAL A 141 -1.74 9.06 -4.10
CA VAL A 141 -0.72 8.03 -4.30
C VAL A 141 0.11 8.30 -5.57
N MET A 142 -0.54 8.74 -6.65
CA MET A 142 0.13 9.14 -7.90
C MET A 142 1.10 10.30 -7.69
N LYS A 143 0.68 11.33 -6.95
CA LYS A 143 1.54 12.45 -6.60
C LYS A 143 2.80 11.97 -5.87
N GLY A 144 2.66 11.09 -4.88
CA GLY A 144 3.80 10.52 -4.15
C GLY A 144 4.80 9.81 -5.08
N GLY A 145 4.33 8.95 -5.98
CA GLY A 145 5.18 8.26 -6.96
C GLY A 145 5.82 9.19 -7.99
N ALA A 146 5.06 10.17 -8.51
CA ALA A 146 5.57 11.11 -9.51
C ALA A 146 6.65 12.04 -8.97
N VAL A 147 6.50 12.56 -7.74
CA VAL A 147 7.52 13.38 -7.07
C VAL A 147 8.85 12.63 -6.94
N PHE A 148 8.81 11.33 -6.67
CA PHE A 148 10.04 10.52 -6.62
C PHE A 148 10.73 10.43 -7.99
N ILE A 149 9.96 10.23 -9.07
CA ILE A 149 10.50 10.16 -10.44
C ILE A 149 11.10 11.52 -10.83
N GLU A 150 10.38 12.62 -10.56
CA GLU A 150 10.85 13.99 -10.76
C GLU A 150 12.20 14.22 -10.09
N GLN A 151 12.32 13.89 -8.80
CA GLN A 151 13.55 14.11 -8.02
C GLN A 151 14.75 13.29 -8.52
N ILE A 152 14.50 12.07 -9.00
CA ILE A 152 15.56 11.18 -9.45
C ILE A 152 16.08 11.55 -10.84
N PHE A 153 15.14 11.72 -11.78
CA PHE A 153 15.49 11.94 -13.18
C PHE A 153 15.57 13.43 -13.53
N GLN A 154 15.21 14.31 -12.59
CA GLN A 154 15.18 15.77 -12.76
C GLN A 154 14.37 16.20 -13.98
N ILE A 155 13.24 15.54 -14.21
CA ILE A 155 12.27 15.84 -15.24
C ILE A 155 11.04 16.51 -14.63
N ASP A 156 10.29 17.28 -15.44
CA ASP A 156 9.09 17.97 -14.99
C ASP A 156 8.08 17.03 -14.31
N PHE A 157 7.41 17.55 -13.27
CA PHE A 157 6.42 16.78 -12.50
C PHE A 157 5.29 16.21 -13.36
N ASN A 158 4.77 16.98 -14.33
CA ASN A 158 3.67 16.50 -15.18
C ASN A 158 4.12 15.38 -16.12
N ILE A 159 5.35 15.47 -16.62
CA ILE A 159 5.96 14.39 -17.43
C ILE A 159 6.17 13.15 -16.58
N SER A 160 6.69 13.29 -15.37
CA SER A 160 6.86 12.20 -14.39
C SER A 160 5.52 11.52 -14.09
N LEU A 161 4.48 12.30 -13.83
CA LEU A 161 3.12 11.84 -13.56
C LEU A 161 2.53 11.09 -14.74
N LEU A 162 2.70 11.62 -15.95
CA LEU A 162 2.22 10.98 -17.18
C LEU A 162 2.91 9.63 -17.42
N ILE A 163 4.24 9.59 -17.36
CA ILE A 163 5.03 8.35 -17.54
C ILE A 163 4.60 7.31 -16.49
N PHE A 164 4.52 7.71 -15.23
CA PHE A 164 4.14 6.84 -14.13
C PHE A 164 2.75 6.22 -14.33
N THR A 165 1.78 7.07 -14.72
CA THR A 165 0.41 6.64 -15.01
C THR A 165 0.34 5.69 -16.19
N LEU A 166 1.03 6.00 -17.30
CA LEU A 166 1.02 5.17 -18.51
C LEU A 166 1.65 3.81 -18.28
N VAL A 167 2.75 3.74 -17.54
CA VAL A 167 3.40 2.47 -17.20
C VAL A 167 2.46 1.57 -16.40
N ILE A 168 1.79 2.13 -15.38
CA ILE A 168 0.85 1.35 -14.55
C ILE A 168 -0.36 0.91 -15.41
N ALA A 169 -0.96 1.83 -16.15
CA ALA A 169 -2.11 1.55 -17.00
C ALA A 169 -1.80 0.44 -18.00
N ALA A 170 -0.62 0.46 -18.64
CA ALA A 170 -0.23 -0.52 -19.63
C ALA A 170 -0.25 -1.96 -19.11
N TYR A 171 0.39 -2.24 -17.97
CA TYR A 171 0.42 -3.62 -17.48
C TYR A 171 -0.91 -4.04 -16.80
N VAL A 172 -1.67 -3.09 -16.24
CA VAL A 172 -3.00 -3.36 -15.68
C VAL A 172 -3.98 -3.72 -16.79
N ILE A 173 -4.01 -2.93 -17.85
CA ILE A 173 -4.88 -3.17 -19.03
C ILE A 173 -4.53 -4.50 -19.70
N ALA A 174 -3.25 -4.75 -19.91
CA ALA A 174 -2.80 -5.96 -20.57
C ALA A 174 -3.01 -7.22 -19.71
N GLY A 175 -2.60 -7.19 -18.44
CA GLY A 175 -2.51 -8.36 -17.58
C GLY A 175 -3.74 -8.64 -16.72
N GLY A 176 -4.64 -7.66 -16.54
CA GLY A 176 -5.78 -7.78 -15.63
C GLY A 176 -5.36 -8.15 -14.21
N MET A 177 -6.25 -8.79 -13.44
CA MET A 177 -5.98 -9.21 -12.06
C MET A 177 -4.75 -10.11 -11.92
N LYS A 178 -4.49 -11.02 -12.88
CA LYS A 178 -3.31 -11.89 -12.82
C LYS A 178 -2.02 -11.08 -12.94
N GLY A 179 -1.97 -10.13 -13.88
CA GLY A 179 -0.83 -9.22 -14.05
C GLY A 179 -0.60 -8.37 -12.82
N VAL A 180 -1.65 -7.74 -12.30
CA VAL A 180 -1.61 -6.94 -11.06
C VAL A 180 -1.06 -7.77 -9.90
N MET A 181 -1.56 -8.97 -9.65
CA MET A 181 -1.13 -9.78 -8.51
C MET A 181 0.31 -10.29 -8.64
N TYR A 182 0.79 -10.57 -9.83
CA TYR A 182 2.19 -10.98 -10.05
C TYR A 182 3.15 -9.79 -9.83
N THR A 183 2.80 -8.61 -10.34
CA THR A 183 3.60 -7.40 -10.11
C THR A 183 3.60 -6.99 -8.64
N ASP A 184 2.44 -7.01 -8.00
CA ASP A 184 2.31 -6.71 -6.57
C ASP A 184 3.13 -7.67 -5.69
N ALA A 185 3.19 -8.96 -6.04
CA ALA A 185 3.98 -9.94 -5.29
C ALA A 185 5.49 -9.61 -5.34
N LEU A 186 6.01 -9.21 -6.51
CA LEU A 186 7.40 -8.75 -6.63
C LEU A 186 7.62 -7.47 -5.80
N GLN A 187 6.70 -6.52 -5.90
CA GLN A 187 6.73 -5.27 -5.16
C GLN A 187 6.69 -5.49 -3.64
N ALA A 188 5.89 -6.45 -3.19
CA ALA A 188 5.86 -6.87 -1.79
C ALA A 188 7.23 -7.39 -1.32
N VAL A 189 7.90 -8.21 -2.13
CA VAL A 189 9.23 -8.74 -1.78
C VAL A 189 10.25 -7.62 -1.66
N ILE A 190 10.22 -6.63 -2.57
CA ILE A 190 11.11 -5.46 -2.52
C ILE A 190 10.84 -4.64 -1.25
N MET A 191 9.55 -4.34 -0.95
CA MET A 191 9.17 -3.59 0.24
C MET A 191 9.58 -4.33 1.53
N PHE A 192 9.31 -5.62 1.60
CA PHE A 192 9.66 -6.44 2.76
C PHE A 192 11.18 -6.48 3.00
N GLY A 193 11.97 -6.75 1.96
CA GLY A 193 13.43 -6.78 2.05
C GLY A 193 14.02 -5.44 2.45
N CYS A 194 13.53 -4.35 1.87
CA CYS A 194 13.93 -2.99 2.20
C CYS A 194 13.64 -2.66 3.68
N MET A 195 12.44 -2.93 4.17
CA MET A 195 12.05 -2.62 5.54
C MET A 195 12.73 -3.51 6.56
N LEU A 196 12.96 -4.77 6.22
CA LEU A 196 13.72 -5.69 7.07
C LEU A 196 15.18 -5.19 7.23
N PHE A 197 15.82 -4.78 6.13
CA PHE A 197 17.16 -4.21 6.18
C PHE A 197 17.19 -2.90 6.98
N LEU A 198 16.21 -2.01 6.77
CA LEU A 198 16.07 -0.77 7.52
C LEU A 198 16.03 -1.04 9.03
N LEU A 199 15.21 -2.01 9.44
CA LEU A 199 15.05 -2.35 10.86
C LEU A 199 16.38 -2.77 11.51
N PHE A 200 17.19 -3.59 10.83
CA PHE A 200 18.50 -4.00 11.35
C PHE A 200 19.53 -2.88 11.30
N SER A 201 19.60 -2.13 10.21
CA SER A 201 20.59 -1.07 10.01
C SER A 201 20.35 0.14 10.91
N LEU A 202 19.12 0.38 11.33
CA LEU A 202 18.73 1.52 12.17
C LEU A 202 19.58 1.59 13.45
N TYR A 203 19.72 0.47 14.15
CA TYR A 203 20.50 0.40 15.39
C TYR A 203 22.00 0.50 15.16
N GLN A 204 22.51 -0.02 14.04
CA GLN A 204 23.92 0.12 13.66
C GLN A 204 24.25 1.58 13.36
N VAL A 205 23.39 2.30 12.65
CA VAL A 205 23.57 3.74 12.36
C VAL A 205 23.57 4.58 13.63
N LEU A 206 22.74 4.25 14.61
CA LEU A 206 22.71 4.94 15.91
C LEU A 206 23.91 4.56 16.78
N GLY A 207 24.59 3.43 16.51
CA GLY A 207 25.65 2.88 17.35
C GLY A 207 25.12 2.40 18.71
N MET A 208 23.87 1.95 18.77
CA MET A 208 23.16 1.57 20.00
C MET A 208 22.46 0.23 19.81
N ASN A 209 22.28 -0.53 20.89
CA ASN A 209 21.38 -1.67 20.87
C ASN A 209 19.91 -1.24 21.05
N PHE A 210 18.98 -2.19 20.90
CA PHE A 210 17.54 -1.92 20.99
C PHE A 210 17.16 -1.24 22.31
N THR A 211 17.68 -1.73 23.44
CA THR A 211 17.33 -1.22 24.78
C THR A 211 17.90 0.19 25.00
N GLU A 212 19.13 0.40 24.60
CA GLU A 212 19.79 1.71 24.71
C GLU A 212 19.09 2.77 23.86
N ALA A 213 18.81 2.48 22.59
CA ALA A 213 18.14 3.41 21.70
C ALA A 213 16.75 3.83 22.24
N ASN A 214 15.97 2.87 22.75
CA ASN A 214 14.66 3.20 23.34
C ASN A 214 14.79 3.99 24.65
N LYS A 215 15.79 3.70 25.46
CA LYS A 215 16.08 4.46 26.69
C LYS A 215 16.49 5.90 26.36
N GLU A 216 17.41 6.07 25.40
CA GLU A 216 17.81 7.40 24.94
C GLU A 216 16.64 8.17 24.32
N LEU A 217 15.78 7.51 23.53
CA LEU A 217 14.57 8.12 22.98
C LEU A 217 13.62 8.59 24.10
N THR A 218 13.58 7.89 25.24
CA THR A 218 12.83 8.31 26.41
C THR A 218 13.46 9.52 27.08
N ASN A 219 14.79 9.54 27.20
CA ASN A 219 15.55 10.61 27.86
C ASN A 219 15.37 11.97 27.15
N ILE A 220 15.17 11.97 25.83
CA ILE A 220 14.97 13.22 25.07
C ILE A 220 13.54 13.76 25.13
N ALA A 221 12.63 13.17 25.91
CA ALA A 221 11.25 13.64 26.06
C ALA A 221 11.12 15.15 26.42
N PRO A 222 12.02 15.77 27.23
CA PRO A 222 11.98 17.21 27.47
C PRO A 222 12.14 18.07 26.21
N LEU A 223 12.77 17.54 25.15
CA LEU A 223 13.00 18.25 23.88
C LEU A 223 11.80 18.23 22.93
N VAL A 224 10.67 17.67 23.34
CA VAL A 224 9.43 17.73 22.54
C VAL A 224 9.03 19.18 22.33
N PRO A 225 8.87 19.63 21.04
CA PRO A 225 8.47 20.99 20.74
C PRO A 225 7.12 21.37 21.39
N GLU A 226 7.01 22.61 21.88
CA GLU A 226 5.81 23.09 22.62
C GLU A 226 4.50 22.91 21.83
N LYS A 227 4.56 23.09 20.50
CA LYS A 227 3.41 22.85 19.61
C LYS A 227 2.85 21.43 19.71
N PHE A 228 3.70 20.42 19.95
CA PHE A 228 3.28 19.02 20.11
C PHE A 228 2.90 18.70 21.56
N LYS A 229 3.57 19.30 22.55
CA LYS A 229 3.13 19.20 23.96
C LYS A 229 1.71 19.71 24.16
N ALA A 230 1.36 20.83 23.50
CA ALA A 230 0.00 21.37 23.50
C ALA A 230 -1.05 20.39 22.93
N LEU A 231 -0.65 19.48 22.05
CA LEU A 231 -1.52 18.42 21.50
C LEU A 231 -1.60 17.17 22.41
N GLY A 232 -0.80 17.11 23.47
CA GLY A 232 -0.77 15.99 24.40
C GLY A 232 0.43 15.04 24.23
N HIS A 233 1.47 15.44 23.51
CA HIS A 233 2.70 14.65 23.36
C HIS A 233 3.49 14.60 24.66
N GLN A 234 3.85 13.40 25.14
CA GLN A 234 4.57 13.20 26.41
C GLN A 234 6.01 12.68 26.24
N GLY A 235 6.45 12.50 25.01
CA GLY A 235 7.76 11.89 24.66
C GLY A 235 7.59 10.81 23.61
N TRP A 236 8.66 10.55 22.87
CA TRP A 236 8.60 9.66 21.68
C TRP A 236 8.36 8.17 22.00
N THR A 237 8.55 7.73 23.24
CA THR A 237 8.26 6.36 23.70
C THR A 237 6.93 6.23 24.43
N ALA A 238 6.30 7.34 24.77
CA ALA A 238 5.05 7.37 25.53
C ALA A 238 3.81 7.45 24.61
N MET A 239 2.68 6.94 25.09
CA MET A 239 1.37 7.26 24.49
C MET A 239 1.00 8.71 24.81
N PRO A 240 0.23 9.39 23.95
CA PRO A 240 -0.25 10.74 24.24
C PRO A 240 -1.11 10.80 25.51
N VAL A 241 -1.23 11.98 26.09
CA VAL A 241 -2.16 12.22 27.22
C VAL A 241 -3.57 11.77 26.84
N THR A 242 -4.17 10.93 27.65
CA THR A 242 -5.52 10.41 27.44
C THR A 242 -6.53 11.56 27.27
N GLY A 243 -7.34 11.53 26.21
CA GLY A 243 -8.32 12.57 25.90
C GLY A 243 -7.74 13.82 25.23
N SER A 244 -6.44 13.86 24.94
CA SER A 244 -5.83 14.96 24.18
C SER A 244 -6.16 14.87 22.68
N PRO A 245 -5.99 15.96 21.89
CA PRO A 245 -6.19 15.92 20.46
C PRO A 245 -5.35 14.86 19.74
N GLN A 246 -4.10 14.67 20.15
CA GLN A 246 -3.22 13.63 19.61
C GLN A 246 -3.72 12.22 19.95
N TRP A 247 -4.20 12.00 21.18
CA TRP A 247 -4.76 10.72 21.62
C TRP A 247 -6.00 10.36 20.78
N TYR A 248 -6.93 11.31 20.59
CA TYR A 248 -8.10 11.08 19.73
C TYR A 248 -7.69 10.81 18.27
N SER A 249 -6.74 11.56 17.73
CA SER A 249 -6.24 11.30 16.37
C SER A 249 -5.71 9.87 16.25
N LEU A 250 -4.87 9.43 17.19
CA LEU A 250 -4.24 8.12 17.16
C LEU A 250 -5.25 6.97 17.40
N VAL A 251 -6.10 7.10 18.43
CA VAL A 251 -6.94 5.99 18.92
C VAL A 251 -8.32 5.94 18.24
N THR A 252 -8.77 7.02 17.61
CA THR A 252 -10.06 7.05 16.91
C THR A 252 -9.93 7.29 15.42
N SER A 253 -9.38 8.43 14.99
CA SER A 253 -9.37 8.81 13.58
C SER A 253 -8.57 7.84 12.70
N LEU A 254 -7.37 7.46 13.14
CA LEU A 254 -6.53 6.50 12.42
C LEU A 254 -7.11 5.08 12.46
N ILE A 255 -7.71 4.66 13.60
CA ILE A 255 -8.37 3.35 13.70
C ILE A 255 -9.58 3.28 12.75
N LEU A 256 -10.45 4.29 12.77
CA LEU A 256 -11.64 4.31 11.92
C LEU A 256 -11.28 4.45 10.44
N GLY A 257 -10.35 5.36 10.11
CA GLY A 257 -9.96 5.65 8.74
C GLY A 257 -9.11 4.55 8.11
N VAL A 258 -8.05 4.13 8.77
CA VAL A 258 -7.09 3.16 8.22
C VAL A 258 -7.43 1.73 8.65
N GLY A 259 -7.70 1.46 9.93
CA GLY A 259 -8.00 0.12 10.43
C GLY A 259 -9.33 -0.41 9.89
N ILE A 260 -10.45 0.22 10.24
CA ILE A 260 -11.79 -0.24 9.85
C ILE A 260 -12.07 0.05 8.37
N GLY A 261 -11.63 1.21 7.86
CA GLY A 261 -11.81 1.59 6.45
C GLY A 261 -11.27 0.55 5.46
N CYS A 262 -10.17 -0.13 5.81
CA CYS A 262 -9.58 -1.18 4.97
C CYS A 262 -10.49 -2.37 4.74
N LEU A 263 -11.39 -2.69 5.67
CA LEU A 263 -12.31 -3.83 5.56
C LEU A 263 -13.25 -3.70 4.35
N ALA A 264 -13.56 -2.49 3.93
CA ALA A 264 -14.52 -2.19 2.86
C ALA A 264 -13.85 -1.72 1.56
N GLN A 265 -12.52 -1.62 1.50
CA GLN A 265 -11.82 -1.18 0.29
C GLN A 265 -11.98 -2.18 -0.86
N PRO A 266 -12.64 -1.80 -1.98
CA PRO A 266 -13.00 -2.76 -3.04
C PRO A 266 -11.81 -3.47 -3.65
N GLN A 267 -10.68 -2.77 -3.85
CA GLN A 267 -9.44 -3.33 -4.38
C GLN A 267 -8.82 -4.39 -3.47
N LEU A 268 -9.07 -4.34 -2.16
CA LEU A 268 -8.63 -5.37 -1.21
C LEU A 268 -9.63 -6.52 -1.14
N VAL A 269 -10.91 -6.20 -1.07
CA VAL A 269 -12.01 -7.20 -0.94
C VAL A 269 -12.04 -8.16 -2.12
N VAL A 270 -11.78 -7.69 -3.34
CA VAL A 270 -11.79 -8.54 -4.54
C VAL A 270 -10.73 -9.64 -4.48
N ARG A 271 -9.61 -9.43 -3.78
CA ARG A 271 -8.55 -10.44 -3.64
C ARG A 271 -8.99 -11.68 -2.88
N PHE A 272 -9.95 -11.57 -1.96
CA PHE A 272 -10.51 -12.74 -1.29
C PHE A 272 -11.22 -13.70 -2.26
N MET A 273 -11.68 -13.20 -3.41
CA MET A 273 -12.34 -14.00 -4.43
C MET A 273 -11.36 -14.65 -5.42
N THR A 274 -10.07 -14.35 -5.35
CA THR A 274 -9.08 -14.84 -6.32
C THR A 274 -8.53 -16.23 -6.01
N VAL A 275 -8.70 -16.73 -4.78
CA VAL A 275 -8.19 -18.04 -4.35
C VAL A 275 -9.25 -19.14 -4.42
N GLU A 276 -8.81 -20.37 -4.65
CA GLU A 276 -9.65 -21.54 -4.88
C GLU A 276 -10.44 -21.99 -3.65
N SER A 277 -9.84 -21.93 -2.45
CA SER A 277 -10.43 -22.50 -1.24
C SER A 277 -10.29 -21.61 -0.01
N SER A 278 -11.19 -21.78 0.96
CA SER A 278 -11.12 -21.13 2.27
C SER A 278 -9.82 -21.47 3.03
N LYS A 279 -9.30 -22.70 2.83
CA LYS A 279 -8.03 -23.13 3.43
C LYS A 279 -6.84 -22.33 2.88
N GLN A 280 -6.85 -22.06 1.57
CA GLN A 280 -5.83 -21.20 0.94
C GLN A 280 -5.91 -19.75 1.45
N LEU A 281 -7.13 -19.23 1.61
CA LEU A 281 -7.32 -17.89 2.16
C LEU A 281 -6.73 -17.78 3.59
N ASN A 282 -7.01 -18.75 4.46
CA ASN A 282 -6.49 -18.74 5.83
C ASN A 282 -4.96 -18.82 5.91
N ARG A 283 -4.31 -19.51 4.96
CA ARG A 283 -2.84 -19.50 4.86
C ARG A 283 -2.28 -18.10 4.58
N GLY A 284 -3.02 -17.30 3.85
CA GLY A 284 -2.66 -15.90 3.56
C GLY A 284 -2.64 -15.00 4.80
N VAL A 285 -3.41 -15.32 5.85
CA VAL A 285 -3.46 -14.52 7.09
C VAL A 285 -2.08 -14.37 7.72
N PHE A 286 -1.38 -15.50 7.93
CA PHE A 286 -0.05 -15.50 8.56
C PHE A 286 0.96 -14.68 7.75
N ILE A 287 0.99 -14.91 6.43
CA ILE A 287 1.90 -14.19 5.52
C ILE A 287 1.59 -12.69 5.53
N GLY A 288 0.31 -12.32 5.46
CA GLY A 288 -0.12 -10.92 5.50
C GLY A 288 0.21 -10.22 6.83
N CYS A 289 0.00 -10.90 7.96
CA CYS A 289 0.36 -10.37 9.28
C CYS A 289 1.87 -10.14 9.40
N PHE A 290 2.68 -11.13 9.03
CA PHE A 290 4.13 -11.03 9.10
C PHE A 290 4.67 -9.92 8.18
N PHE A 291 4.13 -9.83 6.98
CA PHE A 291 4.46 -8.76 6.04
C PHE A 291 4.17 -7.38 6.64
N LEU A 292 2.97 -7.16 7.20
CA LEU A 292 2.57 -5.86 7.76
C LEU A 292 3.38 -5.48 9.00
N ILE A 293 3.65 -6.41 9.92
CA ILE A 293 4.45 -6.11 11.10
C ILE A 293 5.83 -5.59 10.70
N ILE A 294 6.49 -6.28 9.77
CA ILE A 294 7.84 -5.88 9.34
C ILE A 294 7.79 -4.58 8.54
N THR A 295 6.91 -4.46 7.54
CA THR A 295 6.95 -3.30 6.64
C THR A 295 6.47 -2.02 7.32
N VAL A 296 5.36 -2.07 8.04
CA VAL A 296 4.80 -0.90 8.73
C VAL A 296 5.52 -0.65 10.06
N GLY A 297 5.80 -1.70 10.82
CA GLY A 297 6.48 -1.59 12.10
C GLY A 297 7.89 -1.01 11.98
N ALA A 298 8.66 -1.45 10.98
CA ALA A 298 10.02 -0.95 10.76
C ALA A 298 10.07 0.54 10.46
N ILE A 299 9.19 1.03 9.57
CA ILE A 299 9.19 2.44 9.20
C ILE A 299 8.71 3.36 10.33
N TYR A 300 7.73 2.92 11.13
CA TYR A 300 7.29 3.69 12.30
C TYR A 300 8.38 3.73 13.38
N HIS A 301 9.11 2.63 13.54
CA HIS A 301 10.27 2.57 14.43
C HIS A 301 11.39 3.51 13.97
N ALA A 302 11.72 3.45 12.68
CA ALA A 302 12.71 4.32 12.08
C ALA A 302 12.33 5.79 12.19
N GLY A 303 11.04 6.12 11.99
CA GLY A 303 10.55 7.48 12.17
C GLY A 303 10.77 8.02 13.59
N ALA A 304 10.38 7.28 14.61
CA ALA A 304 10.57 7.70 15.99
C ALA A 304 12.07 7.82 16.36
N LEU A 305 12.88 6.82 15.99
CA LEU A 305 14.31 6.79 16.31
C LEU A 305 15.14 7.77 15.45
N SER A 306 14.62 8.29 14.34
CA SER A 306 15.32 9.32 13.56
C SER A 306 15.59 10.59 14.39
N ASN A 307 14.79 10.88 15.43
CA ASN A 307 15.05 11.98 16.34
C ASN A 307 16.41 11.88 17.04
N LEU A 308 16.86 10.67 17.40
CA LEU A 308 18.18 10.46 17.99
C LEU A 308 19.29 10.74 16.96
N PHE A 309 19.08 10.34 15.73
CA PHE A 309 20.02 10.64 14.64
C PHE A 309 20.15 12.14 14.42
N PHE A 310 19.03 12.85 14.26
CA PHE A 310 19.02 14.30 14.04
C PHE A 310 19.60 15.06 15.23
N LEU A 311 19.29 14.66 16.45
CA LEU A 311 19.85 15.27 17.64
C LEU A 311 21.37 15.14 17.69
N LYS A 312 21.90 13.97 17.29
CA LYS A 312 23.34 13.69 17.27
C LYS A 312 24.07 14.44 16.13
N THR A 313 23.44 14.60 14.96
CA THR A 313 24.08 15.16 13.77
C THR A 313 23.80 16.64 13.55
N GLU A 314 22.60 17.12 13.91
CA GLU A 314 22.12 18.48 13.64
C GLU A 314 21.85 19.27 14.93
N GLY A 315 21.92 18.62 16.10
CA GLY A 315 21.69 19.25 17.42
C GLY A 315 20.23 19.55 17.76
N ALA A 316 19.27 19.11 16.95
CA ALA A 316 17.84 19.32 17.13
C ALA A 316 17.03 18.09 16.75
N VAL A 317 15.80 18.00 17.19
CA VAL A 317 14.91 16.89 16.84
C VAL A 317 14.41 17.00 15.40
N ALA A 318 14.00 15.87 14.80
CA ALA A 318 13.66 15.76 13.38
C ALA A 318 12.68 16.84 12.88
N THR A 319 11.66 17.19 13.66
CA THR A 319 10.64 18.18 13.29
C THR A 319 11.07 19.64 13.43
N GLU A 320 12.20 19.90 14.06
CA GLU A 320 12.84 21.23 14.11
C GLU A 320 13.79 21.40 12.95
N VAL A 321 14.49 20.33 12.55
CA VAL A 321 15.36 20.33 11.37
C VAL A 321 14.56 20.36 10.07
N ILE A 322 13.46 19.59 9.99
CA ILE A 322 12.63 19.45 8.80
C ILE A 322 11.17 19.70 9.18
N GLN A 323 10.64 20.84 8.73
CA GLN A 323 9.25 21.24 9.05
C GLN A 323 8.19 20.39 8.34
N ASP A 324 8.49 19.92 7.12
CA ASP A 324 7.61 19.05 6.35
C ASP A 324 7.83 17.60 6.77
N ILE A 325 6.89 17.06 7.55
CA ILE A 325 6.98 15.70 8.10
C ILE A 325 7.14 14.62 7.03
N ASP A 326 6.60 14.83 5.81
CA ASP A 326 6.72 13.88 4.72
C ASP A 326 8.15 13.80 4.15
N LYS A 327 9.00 14.78 4.45
CA LYS A 327 10.41 14.81 4.03
C LYS A 327 11.37 14.23 5.06
N ILE A 328 10.94 13.98 6.30
CA ILE A 328 11.81 13.50 7.38
C ILE A 328 12.43 12.15 7.02
N ILE A 329 11.62 11.18 6.61
CA ILE A 329 12.10 9.83 6.30
C ILE A 329 13.03 9.80 5.08
N PRO A 330 12.68 10.41 3.93
CA PRO A 330 13.59 10.49 2.79
C PRO A 330 14.93 11.16 3.14
N TYR A 331 14.88 12.23 3.92
CA TYR A 331 16.11 12.93 4.36
C TYR A 331 16.97 12.05 5.29
N PHE A 332 16.33 11.42 6.27
CA PHE A 332 17.00 10.47 7.19
C PHE A 332 17.69 9.35 6.40
N ILE A 333 16.98 8.71 5.46
CA ILE A 333 17.54 7.63 4.64
C ILE A 333 18.76 8.12 3.83
N ASN A 334 18.65 9.29 3.20
CA ASN A 334 19.73 9.85 2.39
C ASN A 334 20.99 10.23 3.23
N LYS A 335 20.81 10.63 4.48
CA LYS A 335 21.92 11.05 5.36
C LYS A 335 22.51 9.90 6.17
N ALA A 336 21.67 8.98 6.63
CA ALA A 336 22.05 7.94 7.58
C ALA A 336 22.46 6.62 6.91
N MET A 337 21.94 6.33 5.71
CA MET A 337 22.11 5.03 5.07
C MET A 337 23.08 5.10 3.89
N PRO A 338 23.72 3.99 3.51
CA PRO A 338 24.60 3.95 2.34
C PRO A 338 23.80 4.18 1.04
N ASP A 339 24.46 4.75 0.03
CA ASP A 339 23.84 5.13 -1.26
C ASP A 339 23.04 4.01 -1.93
N TRP A 340 23.54 2.77 -1.89
CA TRP A 340 22.82 1.64 -2.48
C TRP A 340 21.50 1.36 -1.77
N PHE A 341 21.44 1.60 -0.44
CA PHE A 341 20.21 1.43 0.31
C PHE A 341 19.21 2.55 0.02
N ALA A 342 19.68 3.79 -0.14
CA ALA A 342 18.83 4.90 -0.58
C ALA A 342 18.13 4.57 -1.92
N ALA A 343 18.87 3.93 -2.86
CA ALA A 343 18.28 3.43 -4.11
C ALA A 343 17.25 2.31 -3.90
N LEU A 344 17.53 1.36 -3.01
CA LEU A 344 16.58 0.30 -2.67
C LEU A 344 15.31 0.86 -1.99
N PHE A 345 15.49 1.83 -1.10
CA PHE A 345 14.37 2.53 -0.45
C PHE A 345 13.50 3.27 -1.47
N MET A 346 14.12 3.90 -2.46
CA MET A 346 13.41 4.52 -3.56
C MET A 346 12.56 3.49 -4.35
N LEU A 347 13.13 2.33 -4.70
CA LEU A 347 12.36 1.26 -5.33
C LEU A 347 11.23 0.75 -4.44
N CYS A 348 11.43 0.74 -3.12
CA CYS A 348 10.40 0.41 -2.15
C CYS A 348 9.23 1.40 -2.22
N ILE A 349 9.48 2.71 -2.29
CA ILE A 349 8.44 3.73 -2.42
C ILE A 349 7.70 3.62 -3.78
N LEU A 350 8.44 3.44 -4.88
CA LEU A 350 7.84 3.20 -6.19
C LEU A 350 6.97 1.94 -6.17
N SER A 351 7.45 0.85 -5.55
CA SER A 351 6.72 -0.40 -5.41
C SER A 351 5.42 -0.21 -4.63
N ALA A 352 5.47 0.52 -3.52
CA ALA A 352 4.30 0.83 -2.69
C ALA A 352 3.26 1.70 -3.43
N SER A 353 3.72 2.68 -4.21
CA SER A 353 2.83 3.50 -5.05
C SER A 353 2.20 2.68 -6.16
N MET A 354 3.01 1.93 -6.92
CA MET A 354 2.57 1.18 -8.10
C MET A 354 1.60 0.04 -7.74
N SER A 355 1.85 -0.71 -6.67
CA SER A 355 0.97 -1.80 -6.22
C SER A 355 -0.40 -1.30 -5.76
N THR A 356 -0.44 -0.15 -5.11
CA THR A 356 -1.71 0.47 -4.71
C THR A 356 -2.47 0.97 -5.94
N LEU A 357 -1.81 1.71 -6.83
CA LEU A 357 -2.43 2.30 -8.02
C LEU A 357 -2.89 1.26 -9.03
N SER A 358 -2.10 0.21 -9.29
CA SER A 358 -2.49 -0.86 -10.19
C SER A 358 -3.81 -1.51 -9.79
N SER A 359 -3.97 -1.71 -8.50
CA SER A 359 -5.17 -2.29 -7.91
C SER A 359 -6.37 -1.35 -7.96
N GLN A 360 -6.14 -0.06 -7.77
CA GLN A 360 -7.17 0.98 -7.92
C GLN A 360 -7.60 1.12 -9.38
N PHE A 361 -6.65 1.18 -10.32
CA PHE A 361 -6.96 1.27 -11.76
C PHE A 361 -7.76 0.06 -12.23
N HIS A 362 -7.36 -1.15 -11.84
CA HIS A 362 -8.12 -2.36 -12.15
C HIS A 362 -9.54 -2.31 -11.59
N THR A 363 -9.70 -1.86 -10.35
CA THR A 363 -11.01 -1.79 -9.69
C THR A 363 -11.90 -0.73 -10.30
N MET A 364 -11.38 0.46 -10.61
CA MET A 364 -12.14 1.52 -11.31
C MET A 364 -12.56 1.07 -12.71
N GLY A 365 -11.64 0.48 -13.48
CA GLY A 365 -11.93 -0.05 -14.80
C GLY A 365 -13.00 -1.14 -14.77
N ALA A 366 -12.92 -2.07 -13.82
CA ALA A 366 -13.93 -3.12 -13.63
C ALA A 366 -15.30 -2.54 -13.24
N SER A 367 -15.33 -1.51 -12.38
CA SER A 367 -16.57 -0.85 -11.99
C SER A 367 -17.29 -0.19 -13.16
N VAL A 368 -16.57 0.49 -14.05
CA VAL A 368 -17.17 1.10 -15.24
C VAL A 368 -17.53 0.04 -16.28
N GLY A 369 -16.57 -0.80 -16.66
CA GLY A 369 -16.75 -1.74 -17.78
C GLY A 369 -17.71 -2.88 -17.46
N SER A 370 -17.52 -3.53 -16.31
CA SER A 370 -18.33 -4.71 -15.94
C SER A 370 -19.60 -4.33 -15.20
N ASP A 371 -19.55 -3.37 -14.27
CA ASP A 371 -20.65 -3.14 -13.34
C ASP A 371 -21.65 -2.08 -13.81
N ILE A 372 -21.19 -1.04 -14.52
CA ILE A 372 -22.07 -0.03 -15.09
C ILE A 372 -22.45 -0.45 -16.52
N TYR A 373 -21.46 -0.46 -17.45
CA TYR A 373 -21.74 -0.72 -18.86
C TYR A 373 -22.34 -2.11 -19.09
N GLY A 374 -21.73 -3.16 -18.54
CA GLY A 374 -22.20 -4.54 -18.67
C GLY A 374 -23.60 -4.81 -18.08
N THR A 375 -24.07 -3.95 -17.16
CA THR A 375 -25.42 -4.05 -16.60
C THR A 375 -26.49 -3.54 -17.56
N TYR A 376 -26.19 -2.49 -18.33
CA TYR A 376 -27.15 -1.90 -19.29
C TYR A 376 -27.03 -2.48 -20.70
N LYS A 377 -25.82 -2.89 -21.10
CA LYS A 377 -25.59 -3.56 -22.38
C LYS A 377 -24.89 -4.89 -22.09
N PRO A 378 -25.64 -5.96 -21.81
CA PRO A 378 -25.04 -7.28 -21.65
C PRO A 378 -24.27 -7.61 -22.94
N LEU A 379 -22.96 -7.82 -22.81
CA LEU A 379 -22.09 -8.25 -23.90
C LEU A 379 -22.71 -9.53 -24.48
N SER A 380 -23.10 -9.53 -25.75
CA SER A 380 -23.64 -10.72 -26.39
C SER A 380 -22.58 -11.81 -26.39
N LEU A 381 -22.97 -13.08 -26.24
CA LEU A 381 -22.09 -14.24 -26.24
C LEU A 381 -21.17 -14.30 -27.47
N ILE A 382 -21.56 -13.65 -28.57
CA ILE A 382 -20.79 -13.52 -29.82
C ILE A 382 -19.48 -12.75 -29.60
N HIS A 383 -19.45 -11.75 -28.70
CA HIS A 383 -18.23 -10.99 -28.38
C HIS A 383 -17.32 -11.67 -27.36
N ILE A 384 -17.80 -12.71 -26.67
CA ILE A 384 -17.03 -13.49 -25.69
C ILE A 384 -16.20 -14.57 -26.42
N SER A 385 -16.62 -15.02 -27.58
CA SER A 385 -15.95 -16.06 -28.38
C SER A 385 -14.83 -15.55 -29.28
N GLU A 386 -14.75 -14.23 -29.56
CA GLU A 386 -13.63 -13.66 -30.30
C GLU A 386 -12.48 -13.29 -29.37
N PRO A 387 -11.23 -13.75 -29.65
CA PRO A 387 -10.07 -13.55 -28.77
C PRO A 387 -9.46 -12.15 -28.86
N THR A 388 -10.23 -11.12 -29.18
CA THR A 388 -9.77 -9.72 -29.15
C THR A 388 -9.76 -9.21 -27.71
N ARG A 389 -8.68 -9.49 -27.03
CA ARG A 389 -8.39 -9.18 -25.62
C ARG A 389 -8.51 -7.69 -25.25
N LEU A 390 -8.55 -6.79 -26.22
CA LEU A 390 -8.74 -5.34 -26.08
C LEU A 390 -10.21 -4.93 -25.89
N ARG A 391 -11.20 -5.83 -26.06
CA ARG A 391 -12.63 -5.50 -25.90
C ARG A 391 -13.20 -5.75 -24.50
N CYS A 392 -12.37 -6.17 -23.56
CA CYS A 392 -12.78 -6.37 -22.16
C CYS A 392 -12.58 -5.12 -21.28
N ILE A 393 -12.21 -3.98 -21.89
CA ILE A 393 -12.00 -2.68 -21.21
C ILE A 393 -13.22 -1.81 -21.37
#